data_828a0b362d96c0d3b43c3f6f6722f659
#
_entry.id   828a0b362d96c0d3b43c3f6f6722f659
#
_cell.length_a   1.000
_cell.length_b   1.000
_cell.length_c   1.000
_cell.angle_alpha   90.00
_cell.angle_beta   90.00
_cell.angle_gamma   90.00
#
_symmetry.space_group_name_H-M   'P 1'
#
loop_
_entity.id
_entity.type
_entity.pdbx_description
1 polymer ?
#
loop_
_entity_poly.entity_id
_entity_poly.type
_entity_poly.pdbx_seq_one_letter_code
_entity_poly.pdbx_strand_id
1 'polypeptide(L)'
;MFVVIGIVFILLYALIVFYIGRSGWSWMKSIVTKRFRIIYIISLIFLASSFILARVFEGSLILNIIGSYWLAIFSLLVLLLPLVHLIVWLTKLTALPRHHVQKWAGIVTLCTLIFLIGFGSFNAYSPTVRSYNIHVDKKGPASGELNIVMASDMHFGYLSGKSHAITMVKEINALKPDIVLFPGDLIDDDIVPYREQGINDILAQIKAPYGVYASLGNHDRYKGTMDELISFLEESGMHILYDEKVEVAEWLTLIGRKDYSDTNRAELAELTTNINRDDVTFLLDHQPHGLDIAQQNGIDLVVSGHTHYGQIAPANLITGLIFENDWGYLQKKQLHSIVSSGFGFWGPPIRIGSRAEIVNIRATFNQ
;
A
#
# COMPACT_ATOMS: atom_id res chain seq x y z
N MET A 1 16.14 -20.33 15.01
CA MET A 1 16.45 -19.32 13.99
C MET A 1 15.60 -18.07 14.17
N PHE A 2 14.28 -18.11 14.11
CA PHE A 2 13.38 -16.94 14.22
C PHE A 2 13.54 -16.09 15.50
N VAL A 3 13.75 -16.72 16.67
CA VAL A 3 13.96 -16.00 17.95
C VAL A 3 15.24 -15.15 17.90
N VAL A 4 16.32 -15.69 17.34
CA VAL A 4 17.60 -14.95 17.22
C VAL A 4 17.45 -13.77 16.27
N ILE A 5 16.76 -13.96 15.13
CA ILE A 5 16.46 -12.89 14.18
C ILE A 5 15.61 -11.80 14.87
N GLY A 6 14.58 -12.17 15.61
CA GLY A 6 13.75 -11.22 16.37
C GLY A 6 14.55 -10.41 17.39
N ILE A 7 15.44 -11.05 18.15
CA ILE A 7 16.31 -10.36 19.11
C ILE A 7 17.24 -9.37 18.38
N VAL A 8 17.84 -9.76 17.25
CA VAL A 8 18.71 -8.88 16.46
C VAL A 8 17.94 -7.65 15.97
N PHE A 9 16.71 -7.83 15.47
CA PHE A 9 15.86 -6.71 15.04
C PHE A 9 15.53 -5.76 16.21
N ILE A 10 15.18 -6.29 17.39
CA ILE A 10 14.88 -5.47 18.58
C ILE A 10 16.13 -4.68 19.01
N LEU A 11 17.29 -5.31 19.03
CA LEU A 11 18.54 -4.64 19.41
C LEU A 11 18.92 -3.55 18.39
N LEU A 12 18.79 -3.82 17.10
CA LEU A 12 19.03 -2.84 16.05
C LEU A 12 18.07 -1.65 16.16
N TYR A 13 16.78 -1.92 16.35
CA TYR A 13 15.77 -0.90 16.58
C TYR A 13 16.12 -0.04 17.80
N ALA A 14 16.44 -0.64 18.94
CA ALA A 14 16.81 0.07 20.16
C ALA A 14 18.08 0.94 19.95
N LEU A 15 19.08 0.44 19.20
CA LEU A 15 20.29 1.20 18.86
C LEU A 15 19.97 2.42 18.01
N ILE A 16 19.09 2.28 17.01
CA ILE A 16 18.66 3.39 16.15
C ILE A 16 17.85 4.41 16.97
N VAL A 17 16.92 3.96 17.82
CA VAL A 17 16.17 4.85 18.73
C VAL A 17 17.12 5.61 19.65
N PHE A 18 18.13 4.94 20.20
CA PHE A 18 19.17 5.61 21.01
C PHE A 18 19.95 6.66 20.19
N TYR A 19 20.32 6.34 18.94
CA TYR A 19 20.98 7.28 18.03
C TYR A 19 20.11 8.52 17.75
N ILE A 20 18.81 8.32 17.45
CA ILE A 20 17.83 9.39 17.27
C ILE A 20 17.74 10.25 18.54
N GLY A 21 17.56 9.60 19.70
CA GLY A 21 17.45 10.27 20.98
C GLY A 21 18.68 11.08 21.35
N ARG A 22 19.89 10.53 21.12
CA ARG A 22 21.15 11.23 21.36
C ARG A 22 21.29 12.45 20.43
N SER A 23 20.91 12.31 19.17
CA SER A 23 20.98 13.39 18.18
C SER A 23 20.04 14.53 18.55
N GLY A 24 18.76 14.23 18.83
CA GLY A 24 17.78 15.21 19.25
C GLY A 24 18.20 15.92 20.55
N TRP A 25 18.65 15.17 21.56
CA TRP A 25 19.15 15.80 22.80
C TRP A 25 20.37 16.71 22.57
N SER A 26 21.28 16.32 21.67
CA SER A 26 22.46 17.15 21.36
C SER A 26 22.10 18.53 20.82
N TRP A 27 20.99 18.65 20.11
CA TRP A 27 20.47 19.90 19.56
C TRP A 27 19.65 20.68 20.60
N MET A 28 18.86 19.99 21.43
CA MET A 28 17.97 20.61 22.42
C MET A 28 18.70 21.13 23.66
N LYS A 29 19.80 20.51 24.08
CA LYS A 29 20.51 20.82 25.33
C LYS A 29 21.00 22.28 25.47
N SER A 30 21.11 23.02 24.36
CA SER A 30 21.45 24.43 24.34
C SER A 30 20.24 25.38 24.56
N ILE A 31 19.02 24.81 24.43
CA ILE A 31 17.77 25.59 24.46
C ILE A 31 16.99 25.26 25.73
N VAL A 32 17.04 23.98 26.21
CA VAL A 32 16.26 23.51 27.35
C VAL A 32 17.14 23.16 28.53
N THR A 33 16.57 23.28 29.75
CA THR A 33 17.30 22.97 31.00
C THR A 33 17.46 21.46 31.18
N LYS A 34 18.43 21.04 32.00
CA LYS A 34 18.69 19.61 32.29
C LYS A 34 17.47 18.86 32.84
N ARG A 35 16.53 19.56 33.50
CA ARG A 35 15.29 18.96 34.03
C ARG A 35 14.41 18.33 32.93
N PHE A 36 14.40 18.91 31.74
CA PHE A 36 13.64 18.39 30.59
C PHE A 36 14.25 17.11 29.99
N ARG A 37 15.48 16.74 30.35
CA ARG A 37 16.12 15.52 29.83
C ARG A 37 15.35 14.25 30.21
N ILE A 38 14.84 14.19 31.42
CA ILE A 38 14.09 13.00 31.89
C ILE A 38 12.77 12.92 31.11
N ILE A 39 12.06 14.03 30.98
CA ILE A 39 10.80 14.09 30.21
C ILE A 39 11.07 13.67 28.77
N TYR A 40 12.11 14.18 28.14
CA TYR A 40 12.50 13.82 26.78
C TYR A 40 12.76 12.32 26.63
N ILE A 41 13.49 11.71 27.54
CA ILE A 41 13.80 10.26 27.50
C ILE A 41 12.51 9.45 27.67
N ILE A 42 11.66 9.80 28.63
CA ILE A 42 10.38 9.10 28.88
C ILE A 42 9.48 9.21 27.62
N SER A 43 9.35 10.41 27.05
CA SER A 43 8.56 10.62 25.83
C SER A 43 9.10 9.82 24.64
N LEU A 44 10.42 9.78 24.47
CA LEU A 44 11.05 9.00 23.40
C LEU A 44 10.79 7.48 23.58
N ILE A 45 10.93 6.96 24.82
CA ILE A 45 10.65 5.55 25.11
C ILE A 45 9.18 5.24 24.86
N PHE A 46 8.26 6.09 25.30
CA PHE A 46 6.83 5.92 25.05
C PHE A 46 6.52 5.89 23.54
N LEU A 47 7.03 6.87 22.78
CA LEU A 47 6.86 6.91 21.34
C LEU A 47 7.45 5.68 20.66
N ALA A 48 8.67 5.30 21.03
CA ALA A 48 9.33 4.12 20.48
C ALA A 48 8.63 2.79 20.81
N SER A 49 7.88 2.75 21.91
CA SER A 49 7.11 1.56 22.30
C SER A 49 5.67 1.59 21.78
N SER A 50 5.18 2.73 21.29
CA SER A 50 3.74 2.94 21.02
C SER A 50 3.17 1.98 19.98
N PHE A 51 3.92 1.62 18.93
CA PHE A 51 3.45 0.66 17.93
C PHE A 51 3.35 -0.76 18.47
N ILE A 52 4.21 -1.15 19.44
CA ILE A 52 4.12 -2.43 20.17
C ILE A 52 2.94 -2.38 21.13
N LEU A 53 2.80 -1.26 21.87
CA LEU A 53 1.67 -1.08 22.78
C LEU A 53 0.32 -1.11 22.04
N ALA A 54 0.25 -0.59 20.82
CA ALA A 54 -0.94 -0.67 19.99
C ALA A 54 -1.35 -2.12 19.66
N ARG A 55 -0.38 -3.03 19.53
CA ARG A 55 -0.64 -4.47 19.31
C ARG A 55 -1.02 -5.20 20.61
N VAL A 56 -0.56 -4.73 21.77
CA VAL A 56 -0.91 -5.31 23.08
C VAL A 56 -2.27 -4.82 23.56
N PHE A 57 -2.59 -3.55 23.35
CA PHE A 57 -3.86 -2.93 23.68
C PHE A 57 -4.72 -2.81 22.42
N GLU A 58 -5.21 -3.97 21.92
CA GLU A 58 -6.04 -4.06 20.72
C GLU A 58 -7.24 -3.08 20.83
N GLY A 59 -7.62 -2.46 19.71
CA GLY A 59 -8.73 -1.50 19.65
C GLY A 59 -8.40 -0.05 20.05
N SER A 60 -7.19 0.25 20.54
CA SER A 60 -6.82 1.63 20.90
C SER A 60 -6.47 2.46 19.67
N LEU A 61 -7.44 3.21 19.13
CA LEU A 61 -7.21 4.15 18.01
C LEU A 61 -6.05 5.13 18.29
N ILE A 62 -5.95 5.65 19.52
CA ILE A 62 -4.90 6.62 19.89
C ILE A 62 -3.51 5.98 19.80
N LEU A 63 -3.33 4.78 20.33
CA LEU A 63 -2.03 4.08 20.25
C LEU A 63 -1.67 3.71 18.80
N ASN A 64 -2.67 3.30 17.99
CA ASN A 64 -2.45 3.03 16.57
C ASN A 64 -2.00 4.29 15.82
N ILE A 65 -2.64 5.44 16.04
CA ILE A 65 -2.23 6.71 15.44
C ILE A 65 -0.80 7.09 15.88
N ILE A 66 -0.55 7.12 17.18
CA ILE A 66 0.78 7.51 17.71
C ILE A 66 1.86 6.56 17.21
N GLY A 67 1.61 5.25 17.24
CA GLY A 67 2.56 4.22 16.80
C GLY A 67 2.89 4.31 15.33
N SER A 68 1.89 4.50 14.48
CA SER A 68 2.07 4.62 13.03
C SER A 68 2.79 5.91 12.64
N TYR A 69 2.47 7.04 13.26
CA TYR A 69 3.23 8.28 13.04
C TYR A 69 4.64 8.21 13.63
N TRP A 70 4.84 7.49 14.74
CA TRP A 70 6.19 7.22 15.21
C TRP A 70 7.01 6.43 14.19
N LEU A 71 6.45 5.41 13.57
CA LEU A 71 7.13 4.66 12.50
C LEU A 71 7.46 5.56 11.29
N ALA A 72 6.58 6.51 10.95
CA ALA A 72 6.87 7.53 9.94
C ALA A 72 8.09 8.39 10.34
N ILE A 73 8.07 8.95 11.54
CA ILE A 73 9.17 9.76 12.10
C ILE A 73 10.48 8.96 12.15
N PHE A 74 10.40 7.73 12.62
CA PHE A 74 11.54 6.82 12.71
C PHE A 74 12.17 6.57 11.33
N SER A 75 11.37 6.18 10.34
CA SER A 75 11.82 5.90 8.96
C SER A 75 12.49 7.13 8.34
N LEU A 76 11.88 8.31 8.48
CA LEU A 76 12.44 9.54 7.96
C LEU A 76 13.74 9.94 8.68
N LEU A 77 13.82 9.78 9.99
CA LEU A 77 15.04 10.10 10.76
C LEU A 77 16.18 9.14 10.48
N VAL A 78 15.89 7.86 10.20
CA VAL A 78 16.91 6.89 9.74
C VAL A 78 17.59 7.37 8.46
N LEU A 79 16.84 7.98 7.55
CA LEU A 79 17.36 8.52 6.30
C LEU A 79 18.03 9.90 6.47
N LEU A 80 17.39 10.80 7.21
CA LEU A 80 17.82 12.20 7.32
C LEU A 80 19.05 12.38 8.23
N LEU A 81 19.09 11.71 9.40
CA LEU A 81 20.13 11.97 10.38
C LEU A 81 21.56 11.65 9.90
N PRO A 82 21.84 10.56 9.19
CA PRO A 82 23.16 10.32 8.63
C PRO A 82 23.61 11.43 7.68
N LEU A 83 22.71 11.90 6.82
CA LEU A 83 22.99 13.01 5.88
C LEU A 83 23.26 14.32 6.60
N VAL A 84 22.44 14.66 7.61
CA VAL A 84 22.63 15.86 8.42
C VAL A 84 23.95 15.79 9.18
N HIS A 85 24.28 14.65 9.78
CA HIS A 85 25.55 14.48 10.48
C HIS A 85 26.75 14.55 9.53
N LEU A 86 26.65 14.02 8.32
CA LEU A 86 27.68 14.17 7.30
C LEU A 86 27.88 15.64 6.94
N ILE A 87 26.78 16.39 6.69
CA ILE A 87 26.85 17.82 6.38
C ILE A 87 27.48 18.58 7.54
N VAL A 88 27.04 18.36 8.79
CA VAL A 88 27.62 18.98 9.98
C VAL A 88 29.11 18.62 10.15
N TRP A 89 29.50 17.41 9.78
CA TRP A 89 30.90 16.99 9.80
C TRP A 89 31.73 17.72 8.73
N LEU A 90 31.21 17.87 7.51
CA LEU A 90 31.89 18.59 6.43
C LEU A 90 32.10 20.09 6.76
N THR A 91 31.18 20.70 7.54
CA THR A 91 31.39 22.11 7.97
C THR A 91 32.61 22.32 8.88
N LYS A 92 33.22 21.22 9.40
CA LYS A 92 34.51 21.32 10.10
C LYS A 92 35.67 21.81 9.20
N LEU A 93 35.50 21.68 7.89
CA LEU A 93 36.44 22.18 6.88
C LEU A 93 36.25 23.66 6.60
N THR A 94 35.29 24.33 7.24
CA THR A 94 34.97 25.76 7.09
C THR A 94 35.21 26.53 8.40
N ALA A 95 35.23 27.84 8.32
CA ALA A 95 35.35 28.73 9.48
C ALA A 95 34.04 28.94 10.26
N LEU A 96 32.96 28.22 9.94
CA LEU A 96 31.66 28.40 10.56
C LEU A 96 31.65 27.96 12.03
N PRO A 97 31.07 28.77 12.95
CA PRO A 97 31.00 28.44 14.37
C PRO A 97 30.11 27.19 14.60
N ARG A 98 30.68 26.15 15.18
CA ARG A 98 30.03 24.84 15.38
C ARG A 98 28.68 24.91 16.07
N HIS A 99 28.52 25.78 17.07
CA HIS A 99 27.27 25.87 17.82
C HIS A 99 26.12 26.42 16.95
N HIS A 100 26.41 27.35 16.04
CA HIS A 100 25.43 27.83 15.06
C HIS A 100 25.06 26.72 14.07
N VAL A 101 26.05 26.02 13.52
CA VAL A 101 25.81 24.91 12.60
C VAL A 101 24.94 23.83 13.24
N GLN A 102 25.24 23.37 14.47
CA GLN A 102 24.45 22.39 15.18
C GLN A 102 23.01 22.86 15.46
N LYS A 103 22.85 24.11 15.90
CA LYS A 103 21.51 24.68 16.14
C LYS A 103 20.68 24.72 14.87
N TRP A 104 21.24 25.23 13.78
CA TRP A 104 20.52 25.29 12.50
C TRP A 104 20.28 23.91 11.90
N ALA A 105 21.21 22.98 12.02
CA ALA A 105 21.00 21.59 11.61
C ALA A 105 19.78 20.96 12.32
N GLY A 106 19.64 21.18 13.63
CA GLY A 106 18.47 20.71 14.38
C GLY A 106 17.16 21.36 13.92
N ILE A 107 17.16 22.68 13.72
CA ILE A 107 15.98 23.43 13.27
C ILE A 107 15.58 22.97 11.86
N VAL A 108 16.53 22.91 10.92
CA VAL A 108 16.26 22.47 9.54
C VAL A 108 15.75 21.04 9.52
N THR A 109 16.37 20.12 10.29
CA THR A 109 15.89 18.74 10.38
C THR A 109 14.45 18.67 10.88
N LEU A 110 14.11 19.43 11.93
CA LEU A 110 12.75 19.45 12.47
C LEU A 110 11.74 20.01 11.45
N CYS A 111 12.07 21.13 10.80
CA CYS A 111 11.21 21.72 9.76
C CYS A 111 11.02 20.76 8.57
N THR A 112 12.10 20.11 8.12
CA THR A 112 12.03 19.10 7.05
C THR A 112 11.16 17.92 7.46
N LEU A 113 11.30 17.41 8.68
CA LEU A 113 10.50 16.32 9.20
C LEU A 113 9.00 16.68 9.24
N ILE A 114 8.66 17.85 9.79
CA ILE A 114 7.27 18.34 9.84
C ILE A 114 6.70 18.47 8.42
N PHE A 115 7.48 19.07 7.51
CA PHE A 115 7.07 19.20 6.10
C PHE A 115 6.83 17.83 5.45
N LEU A 116 7.78 16.88 5.59
CA LEU A 116 7.66 15.55 4.98
C LEU A 116 6.49 14.76 5.56
N ILE A 117 6.21 14.86 6.86
CA ILE A 117 5.04 14.21 7.46
C ILE A 117 3.77 14.83 6.92
N GLY A 118 3.64 16.17 6.92
CA GLY A 118 2.44 16.83 6.40
C GLY A 118 2.20 16.55 4.91
N PHE A 119 3.25 16.68 4.09
CA PHE A 119 3.20 16.37 2.66
C PHE A 119 2.92 14.89 2.40
N GLY A 120 3.60 14.00 3.12
CA GLY A 120 3.41 12.56 2.99
C GLY A 120 2.00 12.12 3.41
N SER A 121 1.44 12.70 4.50
CA SER A 121 0.05 12.44 4.90
C SER A 121 -0.93 12.97 3.87
N PHE A 122 -0.70 14.17 3.31
CA PHE A 122 -1.52 14.67 2.20
C PHE A 122 -1.53 13.70 1.03
N ASN A 123 -0.38 13.18 0.61
CA ASN A 123 -0.29 12.20 -0.47
C ASN A 123 -1.00 10.88 -0.15
N ALA A 124 -0.98 10.45 1.12
CA ALA A 124 -1.61 9.22 1.57
C ALA A 124 -3.15 9.31 1.59
N TYR A 125 -3.69 10.46 1.97
CA TYR A 125 -5.15 10.66 2.13
C TYR A 125 -5.84 11.42 1.00
N SER A 126 -5.09 11.87 -0.02
CA SER A 126 -5.62 12.62 -1.16
C SER A 126 -5.36 11.84 -2.45
N PRO A 127 -6.22 10.89 -2.82
CA PRO A 127 -6.01 10.04 -3.98
C PRO A 127 -6.03 10.84 -5.28
N THR A 128 -5.36 10.32 -6.29
CA THR A 128 -5.38 10.83 -7.67
C THR A 128 -5.92 9.76 -8.60
N VAL A 129 -6.58 10.17 -9.66
CA VAL A 129 -6.98 9.25 -10.73
C VAL A 129 -5.87 9.18 -11.77
N ARG A 130 -5.40 7.98 -12.07
CA ARG A 130 -4.43 7.69 -13.10
C ARG A 130 -5.09 6.91 -14.23
N SER A 131 -4.98 7.38 -15.46
CA SER A 131 -5.67 6.77 -16.60
C SER A 131 -4.70 6.09 -17.56
N TYR A 132 -5.10 4.92 -18.05
CA TYR A 132 -4.41 4.16 -19.09
C TYR A 132 -5.39 3.78 -20.20
N ASN A 133 -4.91 3.77 -21.44
CA ASN A 133 -5.64 3.25 -22.57
C ASN A 133 -4.90 1.99 -23.07
N ILE A 134 -5.63 0.90 -23.23
CA ILE A 134 -5.10 -0.36 -23.74
C ILE A 134 -5.95 -0.82 -24.94
N HIS A 135 -5.35 -1.59 -25.81
CA HIS A 135 -6.07 -2.27 -26.89
C HIS A 135 -5.86 -3.78 -26.80
N VAL A 136 -6.95 -4.51 -26.66
CA VAL A 136 -6.95 -5.97 -26.62
C VAL A 136 -7.36 -6.47 -28.00
N ASP A 137 -6.48 -7.22 -28.67
CA ASP A 137 -6.66 -7.72 -30.02
C ASP A 137 -7.59 -8.95 -30.05
N LYS A 138 -8.79 -8.77 -29.46
CA LYS A 138 -9.87 -9.76 -29.36
C LYS A 138 -11.21 -9.07 -29.47
N LYS A 139 -12.29 -9.86 -29.69
CA LYS A 139 -13.65 -9.32 -29.66
C LYS A 139 -14.07 -8.97 -28.25
N GLY A 140 -14.71 -7.83 -28.09
CA GLY A 140 -15.18 -7.32 -26.81
C GLY A 140 -16.68 -7.02 -26.81
N PRO A 141 -17.13 -6.10 -25.96
CA PRO A 141 -18.52 -5.68 -25.89
C PRO A 141 -18.95 -5.01 -27.23
N ALA A 142 -20.24 -4.99 -27.49
CA ALA A 142 -20.81 -4.39 -28.70
C ALA A 142 -20.46 -2.89 -28.84
N SER A 143 -20.16 -2.20 -27.74
CA SER A 143 -19.66 -0.81 -27.74
C SER A 143 -18.24 -0.67 -28.29
N GLY A 144 -17.47 -1.76 -28.33
CA GLY A 144 -16.04 -1.76 -28.66
C GLY A 144 -15.13 -1.21 -27.55
N GLU A 145 -15.69 -0.79 -26.41
CA GLU A 145 -14.95 -0.20 -25.28
C GLU A 145 -15.46 -0.71 -23.94
N LEU A 146 -14.55 -0.84 -22.97
CA LEU A 146 -14.84 -1.17 -21.56
C LEU A 146 -14.11 -0.19 -20.65
N ASN A 147 -14.84 0.44 -19.74
CA ASN A 147 -14.29 1.33 -18.72
C ASN A 147 -14.07 0.55 -17.41
N ILE A 148 -12.83 0.22 -17.10
CA ILE A 148 -12.42 -0.52 -15.92
C ILE A 148 -11.89 0.46 -14.89
N VAL A 149 -12.37 0.39 -13.65
CA VAL A 149 -11.77 1.12 -12.54
C VAL A 149 -11.14 0.11 -11.58
N MET A 150 -9.90 0.37 -11.20
CA MET A 150 -9.12 -0.47 -10.30
C MET A 150 -8.69 0.35 -9.08
N ALA A 151 -8.78 -0.24 -7.90
CA ALA A 151 -8.11 0.21 -6.68
C ALA A 151 -7.53 -1.01 -5.96
N SER A 152 -6.35 -0.88 -5.38
CA SER A 152 -5.68 -1.93 -4.61
C SER A 152 -5.17 -1.39 -3.29
N ASP A 153 -4.76 -2.29 -2.40
CA ASP A 153 -4.05 -1.93 -1.17
C ASP A 153 -4.81 -0.86 -0.37
N MET A 154 -6.09 -1.08 -0.16
CA MET A 154 -6.93 -0.18 0.61
C MET A 154 -6.52 -0.17 2.08
N HIS A 155 -6.06 -1.33 2.60
CA HIS A 155 -5.69 -1.52 3.99
C HIS A 155 -6.71 -0.90 4.94
N PHE A 156 -7.99 -1.20 4.73
CA PHE A 156 -9.03 -0.69 5.60
C PHE A 156 -8.83 -1.20 7.03
N GLY A 157 -8.64 -0.25 7.93
CA GLY A 157 -8.29 -0.49 9.32
C GLY A 157 -8.51 0.76 10.17
N TYR A 158 -7.75 0.94 11.24
CA TYR A 158 -7.90 2.10 12.13
C TYR A 158 -7.54 3.43 11.48
N LEU A 159 -6.57 3.47 10.58
CA LEU A 159 -6.07 4.69 9.94
C LEU A 159 -6.67 4.92 8.56
N SER A 160 -6.79 3.87 7.74
CA SER A 160 -7.52 3.88 6.48
C SER A 160 -8.97 3.44 6.75
N GLY A 161 -9.78 4.31 7.32
CA GLY A 161 -11.10 3.95 7.84
C GLY A 161 -12.26 4.46 6.99
N LYS A 162 -13.40 4.59 7.64
CA LYS A 162 -14.71 4.96 7.04
C LYS A 162 -14.64 6.15 6.08
N SER A 163 -13.99 7.25 6.47
CA SER A 163 -13.93 8.45 5.61
C SER A 163 -13.10 8.21 4.34
N HIS A 164 -12.08 7.34 4.43
CA HIS A 164 -11.27 6.95 3.28
C HIS A 164 -12.07 6.08 2.33
N ALA A 165 -12.83 5.10 2.84
CA ALA A 165 -13.74 4.28 2.05
C ALA A 165 -14.81 5.11 1.33
N ILE A 166 -15.44 6.07 2.01
CA ILE A 166 -16.42 7.00 1.41
C ILE A 166 -15.77 7.78 0.25
N THR A 167 -14.54 8.27 0.44
CA THR A 167 -13.80 8.97 -0.62
C THR A 167 -13.56 8.06 -1.82
N MET A 168 -13.12 6.81 -1.58
CA MET A 168 -12.89 5.82 -2.64
C MET A 168 -14.16 5.57 -3.47
N VAL A 169 -15.26 5.26 -2.81
CA VAL A 169 -16.54 4.95 -3.48
C VAL A 169 -17.04 6.16 -4.29
N LYS A 170 -16.91 7.37 -3.74
CA LYS A 170 -17.25 8.60 -4.46
C LYS A 170 -16.43 8.78 -5.73
N GLU A 171 -15.11 8.62 -5.64
CA GLU A 171 -14.21 8.78 -6.78
C GLU A 171 -14.43 7.67 -7.83
N ILE A 172 -14.62 6.41 -7.42
CA ILE A 172 -14.94 5.30 -8.31
C ILE A 172 -16.24 5.58 -9.07
N ASN A 173 -17.31 5.93 -8.36
CA ASN A 173 -18.61 6.19 -8.99
C ASN A 173 -18.61 7.42 -9.92
N ALA A 174 -17.76 8.42 -9.64
CA ALA A 174 -17.57 9.58 -10.52
C ALA A 174 -16.94 9.21 -11.87
N LEU A 175 -16.14 8.13 -11.92
CA LEU A 175 -15.55 7.61 -13.15
C LEU A 175 -16.52 6.79 -14.00
N LYS A 176 -17.72 6.44 -13.48
CA LYS A 176 -18.75 5.64 -14.15
C LYS A 176 -18.18 4.33 -14.74
N PRO A 177 -17.60 3.46 -13.91
CA PRO A 177 -17.01 2.21 -14.39
C PRO A 177 -18.07 1.27 -14.96
N ASP A 178 -17.68 0.50 -15.97
CA ASP A 178 -18.44 -0.68 -16.38
C ASP A 178 -18.17 -1.86 -15.44
N ILE A 179 -16.95 -1.99 -14.97
CA ILE A 179 -16.48 -3.03 -14.03
C ILE A 179 -15.46 -2.43 -13.05
N VAL A 180 -15.45 -2.92 -11.81
CA VAL A 180 -14.47 -2.53 -10.77
C VAL A 180 -13.65 -3.74 -10.35
N LEU A 181 -12.33 -3.57 -10.28
CA LEU A 181 -11.37 -4.60 -9.92
C LEU A 181 -10.55 -4.20 -8.70
N PHE A 182 -10.52 -5.05 -7.68
CA PHE A 182 -9.73 -4.87 -6.45
C PHE A 182 -8.71 -6.00 -6.31
N PRO A 183 -7.48 -5.82 -6.80
CA PRO A 183 -6.45 -6.86 -6.72
C PRO A 183 -5.75 -6.88 -5.34
N GLY A 184 -6.48 -7.19 -4.27
CA GLY A 184 -5.97 -7.54 -2.95
C GLY A 184 -5.67 -6.40 -1.99
N ASP A 185 -5.38 -6.80 -0.76
CA ASP A 185 -5.13 -5.97 0.42
C ASP A 185 -6.29 -5.01 0.72
N LEU A 186 -7.50 -5.60 0.85
CA LEU A 186 -8.72 -4.90 1.23
C LEU A 186 -8.66 -4.46 2.70
N ILE A 187 -8.18 -5.35 3.59
CA ILE A 187 -8.07 -5.12 5.04
C ILE A 187 -6.60 -5.01 5.48
N ASP A 188 -6.37 -4.45 6.67
CA ASP A 188 -5.05 -4.26 7.27
C ASP A 188 -4.81 -5.26 8.40
N ASP A 189 -4.56 -6.55 8.07
CA ASP A 189 -4.29 -7.68 8.97
C ASP A 189 -5.41 -8.02 9.99
N ASP A 190 -6.35 -7.11 10.26
CA ASP A 190 -7.42 -7.27 11.24
C ASP A 190 -8.76 -6.76 10.69
N ILE A 191 -9.74 -7.66 10.65
CA ILE A 191 -11.09 -7.34 10.15
C ILE A 191 -11.93 -6.52 11.14
N VAL A 192 -11.55 -6.48 12.42
CA VAL A 192 -12.35 -5.83 13.46
C VAL A 192 -12.60 -4.35 13.14
N PRO A 193 -11.58 -3.53 12.84
CA PRO A 193 -11.79 -2.12 12.50
C PRO A 193 -12.61 -1.94 11.22
N TYR A 194 -12.46 -2.82 10.24
CA TYR A 194 -13.24 -2.84 9.01
C TYR A 194 -14.73 -3.04 9.30
N ARG A 195 -15.05 -4.04 10.13
CA ARG A 195 -16.42 -4.39 10.52
C ARG A 195 -17.06 -3.30 11.38
N GLU A 196 -16.36 -2.82 12.40
CA GLU A 196 -16.88 -1.78 13.32
C GLU A 196 -17.20 -0.46 12.60
N GLN A 197 -16.50 -0.15 11.53
CA GLN A 197 -16.70 1.06 10.74
C GLN A 197 -17.76 0.89 9.63
N GLY A 198 -18.34 -0.30 9.45
CA GLY A 198 -19.36 -0.58 8.44
C GLY A 198 -18.85 -0.41 7.01
N ILE A 199 -17.64 -0.86 6.73
CA ILE A 199 -17.01 -0.66 5.41
C ILE A 199 -17.80 -1.39 4.32
N ASN A 200 -18.37 -2.59 4.57
CA ASN A 200 -19.20 -3.31 3.60
C ASN A 200 -20.36 -2.45 3.08
N ASP A 201 -21.10 -1.78 3.98
CA ASP A 201 -22.23 -0.92 3.59
C ASP A 201 -21.80 0.27 2.71
N ILE A 202 -20.56 0.71 2.85
CA ILE A 202 -19.99 1.78 2.03
C ILE A 202 -19.62 1.23 0.66
N LEU A 203 -18.93 0.09 0.61
CA LEU A 203 -18.49 -0.54 -0.65
C LEU A 203 -19.69 -1.01 -1.48
N ALA A 204 -20.78 -1.44 -0.84
CA ALA A 204 -22.06 -1.78 -1.51
C ALA A 204 -22.66 -0.62 -2.34
N GLN A 205 -22.18 0.61 -2.16
CA GLN A 205 -22.64 1.77 -2.92
C GLN A 205 -21.88 1.97 -4.25
N ILE A 206 -20.91 1.11 -4.56
CA ILE A 206 -20.22 1.12 -5.85
C ILE A 206 -21.18 0.68 -6.95
N LYS A 207 -21.15 1.42 -8.07
CA LYS A 207 -22.04 1.18 -9.21
C LYS A 207 -21.20 0.76 -10.41
N ALA A 208 -21.30 -0.49 -10.79
CA ALA A 208 -20.63 -1.05 -11.96
C ALA A 208 -21.54 -2.10 -12.61
N PRO A 209 -22.01 -1.92 -13.86
CA PRO A 209 -22.93 -2.83 -14.53
C PRO A 209 -22.44 -4.29 -14.62
N TYR A 210 -21.15 -4.50 -14.84
CA TYR A 210 -20.52 -5.82 -14.86
C TYR A 210 -20.08 -6.32 -13.47
N GLY A 211 -20.35 -5.54 -12.40
CA GLY A 211 -20.02 -5.94 -11.03
C GLY A 211 -18.69 -5.43 -10.50
N VAL A 212 -18.43 -5.82 -9.25
CA VAL A 212 -17.20 -5.53 -8.50
C VAL A 212 -16.53 -6.85 -8.16
N TYR A 213 -15.29 -7.01 -8.53
CA TYR A 213 -14.52 -8.25 -8.32
C TYR A 213 -13.25 -7.96 -7.56
N ALA A 214 -12.88 -8.86 -6.64
CA ALA A 214 -11.66 -8.74 -5.86
C ALA A 214 -10.90 -10.07 -5.81
N SER A 215 -9.59 -10.02 -5.75
CA SER A 215 -8.75 -11.07 -5.20
C SER A 215 -8.30 -10.67 -3.79
N LEU A 216 -7.69 -11.58 -3.05
CA LEU A 216 -7.14 -11.30 -1.73
C LEU A 216 -5.62 -11.15 -1.80
N GLY A 217 -5.07 -10.29 -0.94
CA GLY A 217 -3.64 -10.05 -0.79
C GLY A 217 -3.07 -10.63 0.50
N ASN A 218 -1.80 -10.36 0.76
CA ASN A 218 -1.08 -10.93 1.90
C ASN A 218 -1.49 -10.32 3.26
N HIS A 219 -2.19 -9.19 3.26
CA HIS A 219 -2.76 -8.56 4.46
C HIS A 219 -4.23 -8.91 4.69
N ASP A 220 -4.91 -9.56 3.74
CA ASP A 220 -6.28 -10.03 3.90
C ASP A 220 -6.28 -11.31 4.76
N ARG A 221 -6.05 -11.14 6.06
CA ARG A 221 -5.90 -12.22 7.04
C ARG A 221 -7.07 -12.26 8.00
N TYR A 222 -7.42 -13.47 8.42
CA TYR A 222 -8.49 -13.72 9.36
C TYR A 222 -8.10 -14.80 10.37
N LYS A 223 -8.52 -14.63 11.64
CA LYS A 223 -8.28 -15.63 12.71
C LYS A 223 -9.17 -16.88 12.59
N GLY A 224 -10.27 -16.78 11.82
CA GLY A 224 -11.16 -17.89 11.46
C GLY A 224 -10.76 -18.55 10.14
N THR A 225 -11.72 -19.03 9.39
CA THR A 225 -11.50 -19.63 8.06
C THR A 225 -11.52 -18.56 6.98
N MET A 226 -10.82 -18.80 5.86
CA MET A 226 -10.89 -17.89 4.70
C MET A 226 -12.30 -17.83 4.10
N ASP A 227 -13.06 -18.93 4.16
CA ASP A 227 -14.45 -18.96 3.69
C ASP A 227 -15.33 -17.98 4.49
N GLU A 228 -15.12 -17.87 5.82
CA GLU A 228 -15.83 -16.88 6.64
C GLU A 228 -15.45 -15.44 6.28
N LEU A 229 -14.18 -15.18 6.00
CA LEU A 229 -13.72 -13.87 5.53
C LEU A 229 -14.33 -13.53 4.17
N ILE A 230 -14.27 -14.46 3.22
CA ILE A 230 -14.82 -14.29 1.87
C ILE A 230 -16.31 -13.99 1.96
N SER A 231 -17.08 -14.84 2.67
CA SER A 231 -18.52 -14.65 2.85
C SER A 231 -18.86 -13.28 3.45
N PHE A 232 -18.07 -12.82 4.43
CA PHE A 232 -18.26 -11.50 5.03
C PHE A 232 -17.96 -10.36 4.06
N LEU A 233 -16.90 -10.46 3.27
CA LEU A 233 -16.55 -9.42 2.29
C LEU A 233 -17.60 -9.35 1.17
N GLU A 234 -18.14 -10.49 0.77
CA GLU A 234 -19.18 -10.61 -0.26
C GLU A 234 -20.54 -9.98 0.15
N GLU A 235 -20.80 -9.78 1.45
CA GLU A 235 -21.95 -9.01 1.92
C GLU A 235 -22.00 -7.57 1.35
N SER A 236 -20.85 -7.04 0.91
CA SER A 236 -20.77 -5.74 0.21
C SER A 236 -21.25 -5.78 -1.24
N GLY A 237 -21.59 -6.96 -1.77
CA GLY A 237 -21.95 -7.17 -3.18
C GLY A 237 -20.76 -7.31 -4.12
N MET A 238 -19.51 -7.35 -3.61
CA MET A 238 -18.36 -7.73 -4.42
C MET A 238 -18.22 -9.24 -4.52
N HIS A 239 -17.64 -9.73 -5.62
CA HIS A 239 -17.32 -11.15 -5.82
C HIS A 239 -15.85 -11.36 -5.50
N ILE A 240 -15.54 -12.22 -4.54
CA ILE A 240 -14.16 -12.57 -4.18
C ILE A 240 -13.73 -13.78 -4.99
N LEU A 241 -12.68 -13.63 -5.78
CA LEU A 241 -12.08 -14.69 -6.59
C LEU A 241 -10.82 -15.20 -5.86
N TYR A 242 -10.86 -16.45 -5.40
CA TYR A 242 -9.82 -17.06 -4.57
C TYR A 242 -9.30 -18.36 -5.18
N ASP A 243 -8.42 -18.29 -6.18
CA ASP A 243 -8.04 -19.31 -7.16
C ASP A 243 -9.25 -19.77 -7.97
N GLU A 244 -10.02 -18.81 -8.43
CA GLU A 244 -11.26 -19.05 -9.15
C GLU A 244 -11.31 -18.22 -10.44
N LYS A 245 -12.14 -18.68 -11.37
CA LYS A 245 -12.50 -17.93 -12.58
C LYS A 245 -14.01 -17.78 -12.68
N VAL A 246 -14.43 -16.67 -13.28
CA VAL A 246 -15.84 -16.36 -13.53
C VAL A 246 -16.02 -15.79 -14.93
N GLU A 247 -17.03 -16.24 -15.64
CA GLU A 247 -17.49 -15.63 -16.89
C GLU A 247 -18.40 -14.45 -16.54
N VAL A 248 -17.90 -13.24 -16.74
CA VAL A 248 -18.64 -11.99 -16.50
C VAL A 248 -19.59 -11.69 -17.64
N ALA A 249 -19.17 -12.03 -18.85
CA ALA A 249 -19.93 -11.93 -20.08
C ALA A 249 -19.42 -13.00 -21.07
N GLU A 250 -20.19 -13.29 -22.12
CA GLU A 250 -19.80 -14.30 -23.16
C GLU A 250 -18.40 -14.07 -23.75
N TRP A 251 -17.89 -12.85 -23.68
CA TRP A 251 -16.60 -12.44 -24.22
C TRP A 251 -15.54 -12.15 -23.16
N LEU A 252 -15.88 -12.15 -21.84
CA LEU A 252 -14.99 -11.74 -20.74
C LEU A 252 -14.96 -12.76 -19.61
N THR A 253 -13.80 -13.31 -19.38
CA THR A 253 -13.48 -14.13 -18.20
C THR A 253 -12.56 -13.38 -17.26
N LEU A 254 -12.87 -13.39 -15.97
CA LEU A 254 -11.97 -12.94 -14.91
C LEU A 254 -11.38 -14.14 -14.17
N ILE A 255 -10.12 -14.03 -13.80
CA ILE A 255 -9.43 -14.98 -12.91
C ILE A 255 -8.94 -14.17 -11.71
N GLY A 256 -9.20 -14.66 -10.49
CA GLY A 256 -8.60 -14.14 -9.28
C GLY A 256 -7.75 -15.21 -8.60
N ARG A 257 -6.53 -14.86 -8.27
CA ARG A 257 -5.60 -15.78 -7.62
C ARG A 257 -5.48 -15.51 -6.13
N LYS A 258 -5.17 -16.58 -5.37
CA LYS A 258 -4.65 -16.45 -4.02
C LYS A 258 -3.35 -15.66 -4.03
N ASP A 259 -3.01 -15.06 -2.91
CA ASP A 259 -1.75 -14.32 -2.81
C ASP A 259 -0.53 -15.21 -3.11
N TYR A 260 0.54 -14.58 -3.62
CA TYR A 260 1.78 -15.27 -3.96
C TYR A 260 2.44 -15.96 -2.76
N SER A 261 2.19 -15.50 -1.54
CA SER A 261 2.68 -16.10 -0.30
C SER A 261 1.90 -17.34 0.16
N ASP A 262 0.76 -17.64 -0.47
CA ASP A 262 -0.04 -18.83 -0.14
C ASP A 262 0.59 -20.10 -0.75
N THR A 263 0.93 -21.05 0.11
CA THR A 263 1.56 -22.31 -0.30
C THR A 263 0.65 -23.24 -1.09
N ASN A 264 -0.68 -23.02 -0.99
CA ASN A 264 -1.71 -23.82 -1.68
C ASN A 264 -2.30 -23.06 -2.88
N ARG A 265 -1.58 -22.07 -3.40
CA ARG A 265 -1.97 -21.30 -4.57
C ARG A 265 -1.96 -22.18 -5.83
N ALA A 266 -3.05 -22.18 -6.59
CA ALA A 266 -3.16 -22.93 -7.83
C ALA A 266 -2.19 -22.42 -8.91
N GLU A 267 -1.71 -23.32 -9.75
CA GLU A 267 -0.96 -22.94 -10.94
C GLU A 267 -1.88 -22.22 -11.94
N LEU A 268 -1.38 -21.15 -12.56
CA LEU A 268 -2.20 -20.36 -13.50
C LEU A 268 -2.69 -21.19 -14.68
N ALA A 269 -1.91 -22.18 -15.12
CA ALA A 269 -2.29 -23.10 -16.18
C ALA A 269 -3.54 -23.93 -15.84
N GLU A 270 -3.76 -24.25 -14.56
CA GLU A 270 -4.95 -24.96 -14.10
C GLU A 270 -6.18 -24.06 -14.20
N LEU A 271 -6.06 -22.80 -13.76
CA LEU A 271 -7.15 -21.83 -13.79
C LEU A 271 -7.54 -21.41 -15.22
N THR A 272 -6.59 -21.42 -16.16
CA THR A 272 -6.85 -21.12 -17.57
C THR A 272 -7.35 -22.33 -18.38
N THR A 273 -7.41 -23.52 -17.78
CA THR A 273 -7.94 -24.71 -18.45
C THR A 273 -9.39 -24.49 -18.89
N ASN A 274 -9.71 -24.86 -20.13
CA ASN A 274 -11.04 -24.69 -20.75
C ASN A 274 -11.50 -23.23 -20.93
N ILE A 275 -10.61 -22.23 -20.86
CA ILE A 275 -10.91 -20.88 -21.32
C ILE A 275 -10.73 -20.84 -22.83
N ASN A 276 -11.74 -20.33 -23.54
CA ASN A 276 -11.61 -20.07 -24.95
C ASN A 276 -10.57 -18.95 -25.18
N ARG A 277 -9.54 -19.21 -25.97
CA ARG A 277 -8.45 -18.27 -26.20
C ARG A 277 -8.87 -17.03 -27.00
N ASP A 278 -10.03 -17.09 -27.67
CA ASP A 278 -10.60 -15.97 -28.39
C ASP A 278 -11.35 -15.01 -27.46
N ASP A 279 -11.68 -15.43 -26.22
CA ASP A 279 -12.31 -14.62 -25.22
C ASP A 279 -11.27 -13.77 -24.47
N VAL A 280 -11.67 -12.58 -24.06
CA VAL A 280 -10.85 -11.67 -23.26
C VAL A 280 -10.69 -12.25 -21.86
N THR A 281 -9.45 -12.31 -21.37
CA THR A 281 -9.15 -12.86 -20.04
C THR A 281 -8.36 -11.86 -19.22
N PHE A 282 -8.93 -11.42 -18.10
CA PHE A 282 -8.26 -10.55 -17.12
C PHE A 282 -7.90 -11.35 -15.88
N LEU A 283 -6.76 -11.01 -15.29
CA LEU A 283 -6.22 -11.63 -14.09
C LEU A 283 -6.06 -10.60 -12.97
N LEU A 284 -6.67 -10.89 -11.83
CA LEU A 284 -6.43 -10.20 -10.56
C LEU A 284 -5.37 -11.01 -9.80
N ASP A 285 -4.17 -10.47 -9.67
CA ASP A 285 -3.06 -11.08 -8.97
C ASP A 285 -2.37 -10.02 -8.10
N HIS A 286 -2.52 -10.12 -6.77
CA HIS A 286 -2.12 -9.06 -5.87
C HIS A 286 -0.64 -8.68 -6.04
N GLN A 287 0.27 -9.66 -6.03
CA GLN A 287 1.69 -9.40 -6.23
C GLN A 287 2.07 -9.52 -7.71
N PRO A 288 2.76 -8.53 -8.31
CA PRO A 288 3.06 -8.49 -9.75
C PRO A 288 4.22 -9.42 -10.14
N HIS A 289 4.08 -10.70 -9.79
CA HIS A 289 5.02 -11.76 -10.15
C HIS A 289 4.57 -12.56 -11.37
N GLY A 290 5.52 -13.16 -12.08
CA GLY A 290 5.23 -14.14 -13.11
C GLY A 290 4.53 -13.61 -14.36
N LEU A 291 4.82 -12.40 -14.81
CA LEU A 291 4.23 -11.81 -16.02
C LEU A 291 4.49 -12.66 -17.27
N ASP A 292 5.63 -13.37 -17.36
CA ASP A 292 5.88 -14.34 -18.43
C ASP A 292 4.90 -15.51 -18.40
N ILE A 293 4.55 -15.99 -17.19
CA ILE A 293 3.59 -17.09 -17.01
C ILE A 293 2.20 -16.60 -17.44
N ALA A 294 1.79 -15.40 -17.03
CA ALA A 294 0.52 -14.82 -17.44
C ALA A 294 0.45 -14.66 -18.97
N GLN A 295 1.51 -14.14 -19.59
CA GLN A 295 1.59 -13.98 -21.04
C GLN A 295 1.48 -15.32 -21.79
N GLN A 296 2.16 -16.37 -21.31
CA GLN A 296 2.14 -17.71 -21.94
C GLN A 296 0.77 -18.41 -21.79
N ASN A 297 0.03 -18.11 -20.72
CA ASN A 297 -1.30 -18.64 -20.49
C ASN A 297 -2.42 -17.84 -21.19
N GLY A 298 -2.08 -16.84 -22.00
CA GLY A 298 -3.05 -16.13 -22.83
C GLY A 298 -3.84 -15.05 -22.11
N ILE A 299 -3.33 -14.56 -20.96
CA ILE A 299 -3.92 -13.42 -20.23
C ILE A 299 -3.72 -12.15 -21.07
N ASP A 300 -4.76 -11.31 -21.14
CA ASP A 300 -4.75 -10.05 -21.85
C ASP A 300 -4.43 -8.87 -20.93
N LEU A 301 -4.97 -8.87 -19.70
CA LEU A 301 -4.72 -7.85 -18.68
C LEU A 301 -4.43 -8.49 -17.33
N VAL A 302 -3.32 -8.11 -16.70
CA VAL A 302 -3.04 -8.36 -15.27
C VAL A 302 -3.17 -7.05 -14.50
N VAL A 303 -3.93 -7.06 -13.43
CA VAL A 303 -4.03 -5.96 -12.46
C VAL A 303 -3.45 -6.41 -11.12
N SER A 304 -2.56 -5.57 -10.55
CA SER A 304 -1.82 -5.88 -9.32
C SER A 304 -1.64 -4.64 -8.43
N GLY A 305 -1.29 -4.88 -7.17
CA GLY A 305 -0.92 -3.87 -6.19
C GLY A 305 0.38 -4.21 -5.47
N HIS A 306 0.32 -4.35 -4.12
CA HIS A 306 1.35 -4.87 -3.22
C HIS A 306 2.58 -3.99 -3.04
N THR A 307 3.14 -3.45 -4.09
CA THR A 307 4.44 -2.77 -4.05
C THR A 307 4.41 -1.41 -3.37
N HIS A 308 3.22 -0.79 -3.31
CA HIS A 308 3.01 0.60 -2.89
C HIS A 308 3.94 1.60 -3.58
N TYR A 309 4.63 1.16 -4.65
CA TYR A 309 5.77 1.89 -5.23
C TYR A 309 6.78 2.31 -4.15
N GLY A 310 7.07 1.37 -3.23
CA GLY A 310 7.94 1.57 -2.08
C GLY A 310 7.39 2.49 -1.00
N GLN A 311 6.22 3.09 -1.16
CA GLN A 311 5.50 4.02 -0.26
C GLN A 311 6.32 5.23 0.25
N ILE A 312 7.55 5.01 0.74
CA ILE A 312 8.46 6.06 1.25
C ILE A 312 9.79 5.95 0.49
N ALA A 313 10.04 6.90 -0.41
CA ALA A 313 11.30 6.95 -1.14
C ALA A 313 12.51 7.01 -0.15
N PRO A 314 13.61 6.30 -0.44
CA PRO A 314 13.96 5.68 -1.74
C PRO A 314 13.57 4.18 -1.89
N ALA A 315 12.62 3.66 -1.12
CA ALA A 315 12.23 2.26 -1.18
C ALA A 315 11.67 1.84 -2.56
N ASN A 316 11.20 2.79 -3.37
CA ASN A 316 10.84 2.55 -4.77
C ASN A 316 12.02 2.03 -5.63
N LEU A 317 13.27 2.31 -5.26
CA LEU A 317 14.43 1.72 -5.93
C LEU A 317 14.55 0.22 -5.63
N ILE A 318 14.07 -0.21 -4.46
CA ILE A 318 14.08 -1.62 -4.06
C ILE A 318 12.97 -2.38 -4.79
N THR A 319 11.75 -1.82 -4.84
CA THR A 319 10.62 -2.45 -5.56
C THR A 319 10.92 -2.59 -7.04
N GLY A 320 11.53 -1.58 -7.68
CA GLY A 320 11.95 -1.63 -9.08
C GLY A 320 13.09 -2.62 -9.37
N LEU A 321 13.82 -3.11 -8.34
CA LEU A 321 14.79 -4.19 -8.49
C LEU A 321 14.17 -5.59 -8.32
N ILE A 322 13.06 -5.68 -7.59
CA ILE A 322 12.41 -6.95 -7.25
C ILE A 322 11.37 -7.34 -8.34
N PHE A 323 10.59 -6.38 -8.82
CA PHE A 323 9.47 -6.62 -9.73
C PHE A 323 9.78 -6.10 -11.13
N GLU A 324 9.38 -6.86 -12.16
CA GLU A 324 9.49 -6.44 -13.56
C GLU A 324 8.64 -5.20 -13.86
N ASN A 325 7.44 -5.13 -13.24
CA ASN A 325 6.58 -3.96 -13.20
C ASN A 325 6.22 -3.71 -11.75
N ASP A 326 6.84 -2.72 -11.13
CA ASP A 326 6.56 -2.36 -9.74
C ASP A 326 5.52 -1.24 -9.59
N TRP A 327 5.21 -0.54 -10.70
CA TRP A 327 4.19 0.51 -10.75
C TRP A 327 3.92 0.98 -12.17
N GLY A 328 2.66 1.28 -12.44
CA GLY A 328 2.23 1.84 -13.73
C GLY A 328 1.94 0.77 -14.75
N TYR A 329 2.25 1.04 -15.99
CA TYR A 329 1.90 0.21 -17.14
C TYR A 329 3.12 -0.42 -17.79
N LEU A 330 3.01 -1.72 -18.08
CA LEU A 330 3.95 -2.48 -18.89
C LEU A 330 3.17 -3.32 -19.91
N GLN A 331 3.63 -3.34 -21.14
CA GLN A 331 3.12 -4.27 -22.17
C GLN A 331 4.15 -5.34 -22.51
N LYS A 332 3.69 -6.59 -22.57
CA LYS A 332 4.52 -7.75 -22.90
C LYS A 332 3.79 -8.60 -23.93
N LYS A 333 4.10 -8.38 -25.22
CA LYS A 333 3.33 -8.91 -26.36
C LYS A 333 1.85 -8.52 -26.24
N GLN A 334 0.92 -9.53 -26.17
CA GLN A 334 -0.51 -9.29 -25.98
C GLN A 334 -0.87 -8.91 -24.54
N LEU A 335 0.00 -9.22 -23.56
CA LEU A 335 -0.27 -8.96 -22.15
C LEU A 335 -0.09 -7.48 -21.82
N HIS A 336 -1.10 -6.90 -21.19
CA HIS A 336 -1.04 -5.62 -20.49
C HIS A 336 -0.91 -5.88 -18.98
N SER A 337 0.06 -5.26 -18.33
CA SER A 337 0.22 -5.30 -16.87
C SER A 337 0.06 -3.90 -16.31
N ILE A 338 -0.82 -3.75 -15.33
CA ILE A 338 -1.03 -2.49 -14.62
C ILE A 338 -0.88 -2.75 -13.13
N VAL A 339 0.08 -2.06 -12.51
CA VAL A 339 0.36 -2.14 -11.08
C VAL A 339 0.05 -0.80 -10.43
N SER A 340 -0.84 -0.82 -9.45
CA SER A 340 -1.19 0.37 -8.67
C SER A 340 -0.19 0.59 -7.54
N SER A 341 0.06 1.86 -7.22
CA SER A 341 0.77 2.22 -5.99
C SER A 341 -0.10 2.10 -4.73
N GLY A 342 -1.37 1.71 -4.88
CA GLY A 342 -2.33 1.52 -3.80
C GLY A 342 -3.17 2.77 -3.49
N PHE A 343 -4.41 2.53 -3.08
CA PHE A 343 -5.33 3.57 -2.60
C PHE A 343 -5.05 3.95 -1.14
N GLY A 344 -4.82 2.96 -0.28
CA GLY A 344 -4.48 3.13 1.12
C GLY A 344 -2.98 3.26 1.36
N PHE A 345 -2.54 2.80 2.49
CA PHE A 345 -1.12 2.75 2.90
C PHE A 345 -0.95 1.64 3.93
N TRP A 346 0.23 1.06 3.96
CA TRP A 346 0.60 0.07 4.95
C TRP A 346 1.46 0.69 6.05
N GLY A 347 1.08 0.49 7.33
CA GLY A 347 1.82 0.99 8.49
C GLY A 347 1.82 2.52 8.62
N PRO A 348 2.92 3.24 8.31
CA PRO A 348 2.98 4.69 8.43
C PRO A 348 2.01 5.41 7.47
N PRO A 349 1.14 6.33 7.95
CA PRO A 349 0.15 7.01 7.11
C PRO A 349 0.77 8.16 6.30
N ILE A 350 1.85 7.88 5.60
CA ILE A 350 2.55 8.83 4.73
C ILE A 350 2.98 8.18 3.42
N ARG A 351 3.00 8.95 2.34
CA ARG A 351 3.56 8.57 1.04
C ARG A 351 4.53 9.63 0.55
N ILE A 352 5.77 9.22 0.25
CA ILE A 352 6.83 10.10 -0.26
C ILE A 352 7.43 9.45 -1.50
N GLY A 353 7.30 10.11 -2.65
CA GLY A 353 7.68 9.55 -3.95
C GLY A 353 6.54 8.83 -4.67
N SER A 354 5.44 8.52 -3.96
CA SER A 354 4.18 8.03 -4.52
C SER A 354 3.00 8.82 -3.96
N ARG A 355 1.80 8.57 -4.47
CA ARG A 355 0.53 9.13 -3.99
C ARG A 355 -0.53 8.04 -4.02
N ALA A 356 -1.50 8.10 -3.09
CA ALA A 356 -2.70 7.28 -3.18
C ALA A 356 -3.37 7.43 -4.55
N GLU A 357 -3.80 6.33 -5.16
CA GLU A 357 -4.37 6.39 -6.49
C GLU A 357 -5.55 5.43 -6.70
N ILE A 358 -6.40 5.82 -7.64
CA ILE A 358 -7.38 4.98 -8.31
C ILE A 358 -6.96 4.94 -9.78
N VAL A 359 -6.99 3.75 -10.37
CA VAL A 359 -6.60 3.58 -11.77
C VAL A 359 -7.85 3.44 -12.63
N ASN A 360 -7.94 4.22 -13.69
CA ASN A 360 -8.97 4.15 -14.71
C ASN A 360 -8.40 3.59 -16.00
N ILE A 361 -8.88 2.45 -16.47
CA ILE A 361 -8.38 1.75 -17.66
C ILE A 361 -9.48 1.76 -18.72
N ARG A 362 -9.20 2.38 -19.86
CA ARG A 362 -10.04 2.26 -21.07
C ARG A 362 -9.49 1.15 -21.93
N ALA A 363 -10.19 0.03 -21.99
CA ALA A 363 -9.88 -1.06 -22.87
C ALA A 363 -10.71 -0.95 -24.16
N THR A 364 -10.04 -0.97 -25.32
CA THR A 364 -10.68 -1.04 -26.64
C THR A 364 -10.46 -2.42 -27.24
N PHE A 365 -11.39 -2.87 -28.08
CA PHE A 365 -11.44 -4.23 -28.63
C PHE A 365 -11.69 -4.22 -30.13
N ASN A 366 -11.41 -5.34 -30.77
CA ASN A 366 -11.81 -5.56 -32.16
C ASN A 366 -13.35 -5.67 -32.25
N GLN A 367 -13.91 -5.20 -33.36
CA GLN A 367 -15.35 -5.29 -33.66
C GLN A 367 -15.71 -6.62 -34.28
#